data_05f43b7be5e981c97554268258219d9e
#
_entry.id   05f43b7be5e981c97554268258219d9e
#
_cell.length_a   1.000
_cell.length_b   1.000
_cell.length_c   1.000
_cell.angle_alpha   90.00
_cell.angle_beta   90.00
_cell.angle_gamma   90.00
#
_symmetry.space_group_name_H-M   'P 1'
#
loop_
_entity.id
_entity.type
_entity.pdbx_description
1 polymer ?
#
loop_
_entity_poly.entity_id
_entity_poly.type
_entity_poly.pdbx_seq_one_letter_code
_entity_poly.pdbx_strand_id
1 'polypeptide(L)'
;MDVFIDESGDMGFSLKATSYFIAAYVVVPNPVLVRSQLSKLLRKLHKDRLYSGDELKFSKSSMKTRTKVLEKIISFDWSGGLIVIEKSKAKGDLRSKPNILYNYLIVHNVIKDTMIDLKPSEDLCLHIDRSLSRSNREAFNEYARNKADWVWNVELARSPRLRDNQIRLVHDNSRDDCCIQLADFVSGSAFQFYEKGDEKYYSMIKDKLVRFHKW
;
A
#
# COMPACT_ATOMS: atom_id res chain seq x y z
N MET A 1 -3.78 -14.21 5.51
CA MET A 1 -4.17 -12.88 4.97
C MET A 1 -2.98 -12.28 4.24
N ASP A 2 -3.12 -11.93 2.96
CA ASP A 2 -2.08 -11.26 2.17
C ASP A 2 -2.43 -9.78 2.00
N VAL A 3 -1.49 -8.90 2.35
CA VAL A 3 -1.64 -7.44 2.34
C VAL A 3 -0.51 -6.84 1.53
N PHE A 4 -0.84 -6.04 0.53
CA PHE A 4 0.11 -5.42 -0.38
C PHE A 4 0.12 -3.91 -0.15
N ILE A 5 1.31 -3.33 -0.05
CA ILE A 5 1.51 -1.93 0.33
C ILE A 5 2.35 -1.24 -0.75
N ASP A 6 1.88 -0.10 -1.21
CA ASP A 6 2.65 0.80 -2.07
C ASP A 6 2.31 2.27 -1.76
N GLU A 7 3.16 3.20 -2.18
CA GLU A 7 3.06 4.61 -1.87
C GLU A 7 3.12 5.51 -3.11
N SER A 8 2.61 6.73 -2.94
CA SER A 8 2.67 7.81 -3.94
C SER A 8 3.00 9.14 -3.28
N GLY A 9 3.78 9.95 -3.98
CA GLY A 9 4.40 11.17 -3.45
C GLY A 9 5.81 10.87 -2.93
N ASP A 10 6.49 11.90 -2.46
CA ASP A 10 7.80 11.77 -1.85
C ASP A 10 7.76 12.10 -0.35
N MET A 11 8.72 11.59 0.43
CA MET A 11 8.84 11.89 1.86
C MET A 11 9.67 13.14 2.16
N GLY A 12 10.11 13.86 1.13
CA GLY A 12 10.87 15.10 1.29
C GLY A 12 10.01 16.26 1.81
N PHE A 13 10.67 17.23 2.44
CA PHE A 13 10.04 18.46 2.96
C PHE A 13 10.63 19.72 2.30
N SER A 14 11.28 19.59 1.15
CA SER A 14 11.79 20.74 0.39
C SER A 14 10.66 21.47 -0.35
N LEU A 15 10.91 22.68 -0.83
CA LEU A 15 9.95 23.46 -1.62
C LEU A 15 9.52 22.78 -2.94
N LYS A 16 10.31 21.80 -3.43
CA LYS A 16 10.00 21.03 -4.63
C LYS A 16 9.29 19.70 -4.33
N ALA A 17 9.15 19.35 -3.05
CA ALA A 17 8.50 18.14 -2.63
C ALA A 17 6.98 18.24 -2.82
N THR A 18 6.32 17.08 -2.95
CA THR A 18 4.85 17.01 -3.01
C THR A 18 4.23 17.49 -1.69
N SER A 19 3.01 18.03 -1.72
CA SER A 19 2.29 18.47 -0.52
C SER A 19 1.78 17.31 0.30
N TYR A 20 1.48 16.20 -0.38
CA TYR A 20 0.98 14.97 0.24
C TYR A 20 1.93 13.80 0.00
N PHE A 21 1.95 12.90 0.98
CA PHE A 21 2.44 11.53 0.83
C PHE A 21 1.30 10.59 1.13
N ILE A 22 1.06 9.63 0.25
CA ILE A 22 -0.04 8.67 0.34
C ILE A 22 0.56 7.27 0.41
N ALA A 23 0.18 6.50 1.41
CA ALA A 23 0.38 5.06 1.39
C ALA A 23 -0.98 4.36 1.28
N ALA A 24 -1.04 3.33 0.45
CA ALA A 24 -2.19 2.47 0.33
C ALA A 24 -1.80 1.05 0.73
N TYR A 25 -2.70 0.36 1.40
CA TYR A 25 -2.62 -1.08 1.55
C TYR A 25 -3.88 -1.74 1.02
N VAL A 26 -3.73 -2.92 0.44
CA VAL A 26 -4.83 -3.72 -0.10
C VAL A 26 -4.76 -5.14 0.45
N VAL A 27 -5.87 -5.62 0.97
CA VAL A 27 -6.06 -7.00 1.41
C VAL A 27 -6.64 -7.77 0.24
N VAL A 28 -5.94 -8.79 -0.23
CA VAL A 28 -6.33 -9.57 -1.41
C VAL A 28 -6.58 -11.02 -1.01
N PRO A 29 -7.84 -11.48 -0.99
CA PRO A 29 -8.15 -12.87 -0.62
C PRO A 29 -7.60 -13.92 -1.59
N ASN A 30 -7.48 -13.58 -2.87
CA ASN A 30 -6.95 -14.49 -3.91
C ASN A 30 -5.87 -13.81 -4.77
N PRO A 31 -4.61 -13.71 -4.27
CA PRO A 31 -3.52 -13.09 -5.02
C PRO A 31 -3.21 -13.78 -6.36
N VAL A 32 -3.38 -15.10 -6.43
CA VAL A 32 -3.12 -15.88 -7.66
C VAL A 32 -4.05 -15.42 -8.79
N LEU A 33 -5.33 -15.24 -8.48
CA LEU A 33 -6.30 -14.75 -9.46
C LEU A 33 -5.93 -13.34 -9.94
N VAL A 34 -5.62 -12.43 -9.02
CA VAL A 34 -5.28 -11.03 -9.33
C VAL A 34 -4.03 -10.98 -10.21
N ARG A 35 -2.94 -11.69 -9.83
CA ARG A 35 -1.69 -11.78 -10.62
C ARG A 35 -1.97 -12.26 -12.05
N SER A 36 -2.72 -13.36 -12.19
CA SER A 36 -3.07 -13.91 -13.51
C SER A 36 -3.85 -12.92 -14.37
N GLN A 37 -4.84 -12.25 -13.80
CA GLN A 37 -5.72 -11.34 -14.54
C GLN A 37 -5.02 -10.02 -14.92
N LEU A 38 -4.22 -9.44 -14.03
CA LEU A 38 -3.46 -8.22 -14.32
C LEU A 38 -2.34 -8.47 -15.33
N SER A 39 -1.67 -9.62 -15.28
CA SER A 39 -0.70 -10.03 -16.30
C SER A 39 -1.35 -10.21 -17.69
N LYS A 40 -2.58 -10.74 -17.75
CA LYS A 40 -3.35 -10.81 -19.00
C LYS A 40 -3.73 -9.41 -19.50
N LEU A 41 -4.13 -8.52 -18.59
CA LEU A 41 -4.46 -7.15 -18.94
C LEU A 41 -3.23 -6.41 -19.49
N LEU A 42 -2.06 -6.52 -18.85
CA LEU A 42 -0.82 -5.91 -19.32
C LEU A 42 -0.49 -6.34 -20.74
N ARG A 43 -0.53 -7.66 -21.03
CA ARG A 43 -0.31 -8.20 -22.38
C ARG A 43 -1.31 -7.64 -23.40
N LYS A 44 -2.59 -7.49 -23.02
CA LYS A 44 -3.62 -6.88 -23.88
C LYS A 44 -3.31 -5.40 -24.14
N LEU A 45 -2.92 -4.63 -23.12
CA LEU A 45 -2.55 -3.24 -23.27
C LEU A 45 -1.33 -3.05 -24.20
N HIS A 46 -0.35 -3.95 -24.15
CA HIS A 46 0.78 -3.98 -25.09
C HIS A 46 0.30 -4.26 -26.53
N LYS A 47 -0.51 -5.31 -26.72
CA LYS A 47 -1.06 -5.65 -28.04
C LYS A 47 -1.84 -4.48 -28.66
N ASP A 48 -2.63 -3.80 -27.84
CA ASP A 48 -3.45 -2.65 -28.24
C ASP A 48 -2.64 -1.33 -28.36
N ARG A 49 -1.31 -1.37 -28.10
CA ARG A 49 -0.39 -0.21 -28.08
C ARG A 49 -0.84 0.92 -27.13
N LEU A 50 -1.51 0.56 -26.06
CA LEU A 50 -2.01 1.51 -25.05
C LEU A 50 -1.01 1.71 -23.91
N TYR A 51 -0.05 0.83 -23.76
CA TYR A 51 0.97 0.84 -22.72
C TYR A 51 2.23 0.11 -23.19
N SER A 52 3.42 0.57 -22.77
CA SER A 52 4.71 -0.01 -23.18
C SER A 52 5.62 -0.41 -22.00
N GLY A 53 5.19 -0.17 -20.76
CA GLY A 53 5.97 -0.53 -19.57
C GLY A 53 5.90 -2.01 -19.24
N ASP A 54 6.96 -2.55 -18.62
CA ASP A 54 7.03 -3.97 -18.22
C ASP A 54 6.15 -4.31 -17.02
N GLU A 55 5.74 -3.30 -16.27
CA GLU A 55 4.84 -3.38 -15.10
C GLU A 55 3.74 -2.31 -15.22
N LEU A 56 2.57 -2.54 -14.61
CA LEU A 56 1.53 -1.52 -14.52
C LEU A 56 1.93 -0.50 -13.46
N LYS A 57 2.15 0.74 -13.86
CA LYS A 57 2.44 1.89 -12.98
C LYS A 57 1.45 3.02 -13.25
N PHE A 58 0.77 3.49 -12.20
CA PHE A 58 -0.20 4.57 -12.31
C PHE A 58 0.43 5.84 -12.89
N SER A 59 1.61 6.23 -12.38
CA SER A 59 2.32 7.44 -12.81
C SER A 59 2.73 7.42 -14.28
N LYS A 60 3.06 6.23 -14.84
CA LYS A 60 3.47 6.04 -16.24
C LYS A 60 2.30 5.76 -17.19
N SER A 61 1.09 5.63 -16.67
CA SER A 61 -0.09 5.29 -17.46
C SER A 61 -0.82 6.52 -17.99
N SER A 62 -1.27 6.44 -19.25
CA SER A 62 -2.18 7.44 -19.85
C SER A 62 -3.55 7.40 -19.12
N MET A 63 -4.36 8.46 -19.28
CA MET A 63 -5.73 8.49 -18.72
C MET A 63 -6.55 7.27 -19.15
N LYS A 64 -6.48 6.87 -20.42
CA LYS A 64 -7.18 5.71 -20.96
C LYS A 64 -6.70 4.41 -20.32
N THR A 65 -5.39 4.27 -20.11
CA THR A 65 -4.79 3.11 -19.47
C THR A 65 -5.19 3.04 -18.00
N ARG A 66 -5.11 4.15 -17.26
CA ARG A 66 -5.54 4.22 -15.85
C ARG A 66 -6.97 3.77 -15.68
N THR A 67 -7.89 4.29 -16.48
CA THR A 67 -9.31 3.90 -16.43
C THR A 67 -9.49 2.40 -16.68
N LYS A 68 -8.87 1.84 -17.74
CA LYS A 68 -8.96 0.40 -18.03
C LYS A 68 -8.38 -0.50 -16.93
N VAL A 69 -7.28 -0.10 -16.31
CA VAL A 69 -6.69 -0.85 -15.21
C VAL A 69 -7.58 -0.76 -13.97
N LEU A 70 -8.09 0.42 -13.63
CA LEU A 70 -8.99 0.61 -12.48
C LEU A 70 -10.31 -0.15 -12.66
N GLU A 71 -10.95 -0.11 -13.85
CA GLU A 71 -12.12 -0.92 -14.17
C GLU A 71 -11.87 -2.42 -13.91
N LYS A 72 -10.66 -2.89 -14.23
CA LYS A 72 -10.28 -4.27 -13.94
C LYS A 72 -10.04 -4.51 -12.47
N ILE A 73 -9.36 -3.60 -11.77
CA ILE A 73 -9.06 -3.70 -10.35
C ILE A 73 -10.33 -3.72 -9.50
N ILE A 74 -11.30 -2.86 -9.76
CA ILE A 74 -12.55 -2.84 -8.99
C ILE A 74 -13.40 -4.10 -9.15
N SER A 75 -13.19 -4.86 -10.23
CA SER A 75 -13.88 -6.14 -10.45
C SER A 75 -13.34 -7.29 -9.60
N PHE A 76 -12.21 -7.11 -8.91
CA PHE A 76 -11.67 -8.11 -8.00
C PHE A 76 -12.25 -7.98 -6.60
N ASP A 77 -12.22 -9.09 -5.87
CA ASP A 77 -12.46 -9.09 -4.44
C ASP A 77 -11.18 -8.61 -3.72
N TRP A 78 -11.23 -7.40 -3.18
CA TRP A 78 -10.23 -6.80 -2.31
C TRP A 78 -10.87 -5.69 -1.48
N SER A 79 -10.27 -5.42 -0.35
CA SER A 79 -10.53 -4.24 0.47
C SER A 79 -9.20 -3.60 0.84
N GLY A 80 -9.22 -2.38 1.33
CA GLY A 80 -7.96 -1.74 1.73
C GLY A 80 -8.16 -0.48 2.55
N GLY A 81 -7.06 0.21 2.79
CA GLY A 81 -7.06 1.48 3.48
C GLY A 81 -6.03 2.45 2.93
N LEU A 82 -6.22 3.71 3.29
CA LEU A 82 -5.34 4.81 2.94
C LEU A 82 -4.77 5.47 4.18
N ILE A 83 -3.49 5.81 4.10
CA ILE A 83 -2.80 6.67 5.04
C ILE A 83 -2.39 7.93 4.26
N VAL A 84 -2.99 9.06 4.59
CA VAL A 84 -2.77 10.35 3.94
C VAL A 84 -1.99 11.24 4.88
N ILE A 85 -0.80 11.64 4.46
CA ILE A 85 0.04 12.57 5.21
C ILE A 85 0.04 13.92 4.51
N GLU A 86 -0.54 14.93 5.15
CA GLU A 86 -0.45 16.33 4.73
C GLU A 86 0.82 16.93 5.34
N LYS A 87 1.86 17.08 4.52
CA LYS A 87 3.20 17.44 5.02
C LYS A 87 3.28 18.79 5.73
N SER A 88 2.38 19.72 5.40
CA SER A 88 2.28 21.00 6.08
C SER A 88 1.97 20.85 7.58
N LYS A 89 1.27 19.79 7.97
CA LYS A 89 0.88 19.48 9.34
C LYS A 89 1.92 18.68 10.12
N ALA A 90 2.95 18.16 9.46
CA ALA A 90 4.01 17.40 10.13
C ALA A 90 4.81 18.30 11.09
N LYS A 91 4.98 17.84 12.35
CA LYS A 91 5.79 18.54 13.36
C LYS A 91 7.27 18.60 12.94
N GLY A 92 7.97 19.67 13.35
CA GLY A 92 9.35 19.95 12.94
C GLY A 92 10.33 18.80 13.17
N ASP A 93 10.24 18.12 14.31
CA ASP A 93 11.13 17.00 14.66
C ASP A 93 10.95 15.78 13.73
N LEU A 94 9.75 15.56 13.22
CA LEU A 94 9.45 14.48 12.28
C LEU A 94 9.91 14.80 10.86
N ARG A 95 9.97 16.09 10.48
CA ARG A 95 10.47 16.52 9.17
C ARG A 95 11.95 16.18 8.95
N SER A 96 12.74 16.16 10.03
CA SER A 96 14.16 15.79 9.97
C SER A 96 14.40 14.28 9.92
N LYS A 97 13.37 13.46 10.16
CA LYS A 97 13.48 11.99 10.27
C LYS A 97 12.40 11.28 9.41
N PRO A 98 12.39 11.49 8.09
CA PRO A 98 11.32 10.96 7.22
C PRO A 98 11.18 9.44 7.29
N ASN A 99 12.26 8.68 7.48
CA ASN A 99 12.21 7.22 7.60
C ASN A 99 11.49 6.77 8.90
N ILE A 100 11.65 7.52 10.00
CA ILE A 100 10.96 7.21 11.25
C ILE A 100 9.47 7.51 11.09
N LEU A 101 9.13 8.63 10.46
CA LEU A 101 7.75 9.00 10.16
C LEU A 101 7.09 7.94 9.26
N TYR A 102 7.78 7.52 8.20
CA TYR A 102 7.33 6.46 7.31
C TYR A 102 7.05 5.16 8.08
N ASN A 103 8.06 4.65 8.80
CA ASN A 103 7.92 3.40 9.54
C ASN A 103 6.78 3.48 10.55
N TYR A 104 6.72 4.57 11.33
CA TYR A 104 5.68 4.74 12.34
C TYR A 104 4.28 4.79 11.73
N LEU A 105 4.06 5.66 10.73
CA LEU A 105 2.72 5.87 10.18
C LEU A 105 2.23 4.65 9.38
N ILE A 106 3.08 4.08 8.53
CA ILE A 106 2.68 2.93 7.72
C ILE A 106 2.53 1.70 8.60
N VAL A 107 3.58 1.34 9.33
CA VAL A 107 3.56 0.11 10.14
C VAL A 107 2.47 0.18 11.21
N HIS A 108 2.34 1.31 11.93
CA HIS A 108 1.35 1.42 12.99
C HIS A 108 -0.08 1.27 12.46
N ASN A 109 -0.43 2.00 11.40
CA ASN A 109 -1.80 1.98 10.89
C ASN A 109 -2.11 0.67 10.16
N VAL A 110 -1.23 0.21 9.25
CA VAL A 110 -1.48 -1.04 8.51
C VAL A 110 -1.55 -2.24 9.45
N ILE A 111 -0.62 -2.35 10.39
CA ILE A 111 -0.64 -3.47 11.35
C ILE A 111 -1.88 -3.42 12.21
N LYS A 112 -2.23 -2.26 12.75
CA LYS A 112 -3.43 -2.14 13.59
C LYS A 112 -4.68 -2.53 12.82
N ASP A 113 -4.87 -1.99 11.62
CA ASP A 113 -6.04 -2.26 10.80
C ASP A 113 -6.15 -3.74 10.42
N THR A 114 -5.04 -4.34 9.99
CA THR A 114 -5.02 -5.75 9.56
C THR A 114 -5.15 -6.71 10.74
N MET A 115 -4.59 -6.38 11.91
CA MET A 115 -4.72 -7.18 13.12
C MET A 115 -6.14 -7.21 13.68
N ILE A 116 -6.93 -6.16 13.48
CA ILE A 116 -8.34 -6.13 13.88
C ILE A 116 -9.11 -7.25 13.18
N ASP A 117 -8.83 -7.47 11.90
CA ASP A 117 -9.56 -8.41 11.05
C ASP A 117 -8.91 -9.82 11.01
N LEU A 118 -7.66 -9.97 11.47
CA LEU A 118 -6.92 -11.23 11.46
C LEU A 118 -7.49 -12.22 12.48
N LYS A 119 -7.77 -13.45 12.07
CA LYS A 119 -8.15 -14.52 12.99
C LYS A 119 -6.94 -15.15 13.67
N PRO A 120 -7.06 -15.71 14.89
CA PRO A 120 -5.94 -16.33 15.61
C PRO A 120 -5.25 -17.49 14.86
N SER A 121 -5.99 -18.19 14.00
CA SER A 121 -5.47 -19.31 13.19
C SER A 121 -4.81 -18.87 11.87
N GLU A 122 -4.97 -17.60 11.47
CA GLU A 122 -4.48 -17.09 10.19
C GLU A 122 -3.09 -16.47 10.33
N ASP A 123 -2.28 -16.64 9.30
CA ASP A 123 -1.02 -15.92 9.15
C ASP A 123 -1.25 -14.60 8.41
N LEU A 124 -0.48 -13.57 8.77
CA LEU A 124 -0.43 -12.29 8.07
C LEU A 124 0.87 -12.22 7.25
N CYS A 125 0.74 -11.94 5.97
CA CYS A 125 1.87 -11.65 5.09
C CYS A 125 1.75 -10.22 4.56
N LEU A 126 2.69 -9.35 4.95
CA LEU A 126 2.80 -7.98 4.45
C LEU A 126 3.80 -7.94 3.31
N HIS A 127 3.33 -7.64 2.11
CA HIS A 127 4.12 -7.45 0.91
C HIS A 127 4.33 -5.96 0.68
N ILE A 128 5.59 -5.53 0.66
CA ILE A 128 5.97 -4.11 0.62
C ILE A 128 6.86 -3.89 -0.61
N ASP A 129 6.60 -2.86 -1.40
CA ASP A 129 7.47 -2.54 -2.53
C ASP A 129 8.91 -2.28 -2.04
N ARG A 130 9.88 -2.72 -2.84
CA ARG A 130 11.30 -2.76 -2.50
C ARG A 130 11.97 -1.39 -2.61
N SER A 131 11.40 -0.39 -1.92
CA SER A 131 11.91 0.98 -1.89
C SER A 131 13.02 1.22 -0.86
N LEU A 132 13.11 0.38 0.18
CA LEU A 132 14.05 0.56 1.29
C LEU A 132 15.41 -0.09 1.05
N SER A 133 16.50 0.53 1.54
CA SER A 133 17.84 -0.10 1.60
C SER A 133 17.82 -1.33 2.54
N ARG A 134 18.80 -2.23 2.39
CA ARG A 134 18.86 -3.47 3.20
C ARG A 134 18.84 -3.20 4.71
N SER A 135 19.67 -2.27 5.20
CA SER A 135 19.73 -1.91 6.62
C SER A 135 18.40 -1.33 7.13
N ASN A 136 17.76 -0.49 6.31
CA ASN A 136 16.45 0.08 6.67
C ASN A 136 15.35 -0.98 6.70
N ARG A 137 15.44 -2.03 5.86
CA ARG A 137 14.47 -3.15 5.89
C ARG A 137 14.57 -3.98 7.14
N GLU A 138 15.78 -4.26 7.64
CA GLU A 138 15.96 -5.03 8.88
C GLU A 138 15.35 -4.28 10.07
N ALA A 139 15.67 -3.00 10.24
CA ALA A 139 15.08 -2.16 11.29
C ALA A 139 13.54 -2.01 11.15
N PHE A 140 13.05 -1.88 9.92
CA PHE A 140 11.62 -1.86 9.64
C PHE A 140 10.94 -3.17 10.04
N ASN A 141 11.52 -4.32 9.67
CA ASN A 141 10.95 -5.62 9.97
C ASN A 141 10.90 -5.90 11.47
N GLU A 142 11.95 -5.52 12.20
CA GLU A 142 11.98 -5.63 13.66
C GLU A 142 10.89 -4.76 14.30
N TYR A 143 10.83 -3.50 13.90
CA TYR A 143 9.80 -2.58 14.40
C TYR A 143 8.38 -3.10 14.10
N ALA A 144 8.14 -3.61 12.90
CA ALA A 144 6.85 -4.14 12.49
C ALA A 144 6.43 -5.36 13.30
N ARG A 145 7.35 -6.31 13.57
CA ARG A 145 7.06 -7.48 14.40
C ARG A 145 6.76 -7.09 15.84
N ASN A 146 7.58 -6.22 16.43
CA ASN A 146 7.38 -5.74 17.80
C ASN A 146 6.03 -5.00 17.93
N LYS A 147 5.68 -4.21 16.93
CA LYS A 147 4.38 -3.51 16.90
C LYS A 147 3.21 -4.48 16.75
N ALA A 148 3.35 -5.50 15.91
CA ALA A 148 2.33 -6.52 15.73
C ALA A 148 2.07 -7.28 17.04
N ASP A 149 3.14 -7.70 17.73
CA ASP A 149 3.04 -8.37 19.03
C ASP A 149 2.35 -7.48 20.06
N TRP A 150 2.73 -6.21 20.14
CA TRP A 150 2.12 -5.25 21.05
C TRP A 150 0.64 -5.01 20.75
N VAL A 151 0.28 -4.79 19.45
CA VAL A 151 -1.12 -4.60 19.04
C VAL A 151 -1.97 -5.81 19.41
N TRP A 152 -1.48 -7.01 19.09
CA TRP A 152 -2.23 -8.24 19.33
C TRP A 152 -2.43 -8.54 20.82
N ASN A 153 -1.34 -8.53 21.59
CA ASN A 153 -1.36 -8.99 22.99
C ASN A 153 -1.82 -7.90 23.96
N VAL A 154 -1.56 -6.61 23.66
CA VAL A 154 -1.81 -5.50 24.58
C VAL A 154 -3.00 -4.66 24.15
N GLU A 155 -2.97 -4.15 22.91
CA GLU A 155 -4.01 -3.22 22.44
C GLU A 155 -5.34 -3.94 22.20
N LEU A 156 -5.31 -5.12 21.54
CA LEU A 156 -6.48 -5.94 21.26
C LEU A 156 -6.75 -7.01 22.33
N ALA A 157 -5.83 -7.19 23.27
CA ALA A 157 -5.92 -8.18 24.37
C ALA A 157 -6.33 -9.58 23.88
N ARG A 158 -5.77 -10.02 22.73
CA ARG A 158 -6.15 -11.29 22.09
C ARG A 158 -5.41 -12.47 22.67
N SER A 159 -6.09 -13.64 22.66
CA SER A 159 -5.56 -14.94 23.04
C SER A 159 -5.88 -15.97 21.94
N PRO A 160 -4.99 -16.93 21.64
CA PRO A 160 -3.64 -17.07 22.16
C PRO A 160 -2.69 -15.97 21.69
N ARG A 161 -1.48 -15.89 22.28
CA ARG A 161 -0.41 -15.00 21.77
C ARG A 161 -0.07 -15.33 20.33
N LEU A 162 0.49 -14.35 19.61
CA LEU A 162 1.01 -14.58 18.27
C LEU A 162 2.04 -15.72 18.28
N ARG A 163 1.93 -16.60 17.28
CA ARG A 163 2.91 -17.67 17.05
C ARG A 163 4.15 -17.09 16.39
N ASP A 164 5.30 -17.73 16.62
CA ASP A 164 6.50 -17.42 15.85
C ASP A 164 6.20 -17.54 14.34
N ASN A 165 6.65 -16.56 13.57
CA ASN A 165 6.43 -16.46 12.12
C ASN A 165 4.97 -16.31 11.64
N GLN A 166 4.01 -16.05 12.54
CA GLN A 166 2.63 -15.74 12.12
C GLN A 166 2.55 -14.42 11.33
N ILE A 167 3.51 -13.52 11.55
CA ILE A 167 3.67 -12.27 10.79
C ILE A 167 4.89 -12.36 9.91
N ARG A 168 4.69 -12.35 8.61
CA ARG A 168 5.76 -12.35 7.60
C ARG A 168 5.80 -11.01 6.90
N LEU A 169 7.00 -10.49 6.71
CA LEU A 169 7.26 -9.27 5.95
C LEU A 169 8.12 -9.65 4.74
N VAL A 170 7.59 -9.35 3.57
CA VAL A 170 8.22 -9.67 2.28
C VAL A 170 8.44 -8.34 1.54
N HIS A 171 9.68 -8.10 1.13
CA HIS A 171 10.02 -6.94 0.31
C HIS A 171 10.12 -7.39 -1.15
N ASP A 172 9.02 -7.23 -1.85
CA ASP A 172 8.88 -7.66 -3.24
C ASP A 172 9.28 -6.55 -4.22
N ASN A 173 9.56 -6.95 -5.45
CA ASN A 173 9.74 -6.02 -6.54
C ASN A 173 8.38 -5.88 -7.26
N SER A 174 7.87 -4.67 -7.41
CA SER A 174 6.61 -4.39 -8.09
C SER A 174 6.53 -4.96 -9.52
N ARG A 175 7.68 -5.13 -10.21
CA ARG A 175 7.72 -5.79 -11.52
C ARG A 175 7.28 -7.24 -11.48
N ASP A 176 7.55 -7.93 -10.37
CA ASP A 176 7.33 -9.36 -10.23
C ASP A 176 5.98 -9.67 -9.56
N ASP A 177 5.35 -8.67 -8.90
CA ASP A 177 4.07 -8.86 -8.21
C ASP A 177 2.99 -7.86 -8.63
N CYS A 178 2.01 -8.36 -9.39
CA CYS A 178 0.87 -7.56 -9.84
C CYS A 178 -0.05 -7.09 -8.69
N CYS A 179 0.01 -7.69 -7.50
CA CYS A 179 -0.78 -7.22 -6.36
C CYS A 179 -0.16 -5.95 -5.74
N ILE A 180 1.17 -5.78 -5.81
CA ILE A 180 1.81 -4.50 -5.48
C ILE A 180 1.42 -3.44 -6.52
N GLN A 181 1.37 -3.81 -7.82
CA GLN A 181 0.89 -2.91 -8.87
C GLN A 181 -0.57 -2.47 -8.64
N LEU A 182 -1.42 -3.35 -8.05
CA LEU A 182 -2.77 -2.96 -7.61
C LEU A 182 -2.69 -1.88 -6.53
N ALA A 183 -1.83 -2.04 -5.52
CA ALA A 183 -1.63 -1.04 -4.46
C ALA A 183 -1.09 0.29 -5.03
N ASP A 184 -0.17 0.26 -6.04
CA ASP A 184 0.29 1.44 -6.78
C ASP A 184 -0.87 2.20 -7.46
N PHE A 185 -1.79 1.48 -8.07
CA PHE A 185 -2.97 2.12 -8.66
C PHE A 185 -3.92 2.71 -7.63
N VAL A 186 -4.04 2.10 -6.45
CA VAL A 186 -4.85 2.64 -5.34
C VAL A 186 -4.18 3.89 -4.77
N SER A 187 -2.89 3.83 -4.42
CA SER A 187 -2.13 4.97 -3.88
C SER A 187 -2.05 6.12 -4.87
N GLY A 188 -1.79 5.83 -6.17
CA GLY A 188 -1.72 6.80 -7.24
C GLY A 188 -3.06 7.50 -7.52
N SER A 189 -4.18 6.78 -7.42
CA SER A 189 -5.53 7.36 -7.55
C SER A 189 -5.83 8.34 -6.42
N ALA A 190 -5.49 7.99 -5.19
CA ALA A 190 -5.64 8.86 -4.03
C ALA A 190 -4.69 10.06 -4.11
N PHE A 191 -3.44 9.85 -4.52
CA PHE A 191 -2.47 10.93 -4.72
C PHE A 191 -2.96 11.96 -5.76
N GLN A 192 -3.52 11.49 -6.88
CA GLN A 192 -4.09 12.38 -7.89
C GLN A 192 -5.22 13.26 -7.31
N PHE A 193 -6.04 12.69 -6.43
CA PHE A 193 -7.10 13.44 -5.74
C PHE A 193 -6.53 14.46 -4.76
N TYR A 194 -5.65 14.06 -3.82
CA TYR A 194 -5.16 14.95 -2.78
C TYR A 194 -4.18 16.01 -3.30
N GLU A 195 -3.27 15.64 -4.19
CA GLU A 195 -2.23 16.53 -4.70
C GLU A 195 -2.70 17.39 -5.87
N LYS A 196 -3.60 16.87 -6.73
CA LYS A 196 -4.02 17.52 -7.98
C LYS A 196 -5.48 17.96 -7.98
N GLY A 197 -6.29 17.59 -6.99
CA GLY A 197 -7.72 17.87 -6.96
C GLY A 197 -8.54 17.06 -7.98
N ASP A 198 -7.96 16.04 -8.63
CA ASP A 198 -8.66 15.22 -9.63
C ASP A 198 -9.28 13.98 -8.95
N GLU A 199 -10.59 14.03 -8.74
CA GLU A 199 -11.38 12.98 -8.08
C GLU A 199 -11.66 11.78 -8.98
N LYS A 200 -11.46 11.88 -10.28
CA LYS A 200 -11.89 10.90 -11.29
C LYS A 200 -11.52 9.46 -10.93
N TYR A 201 -10.27 9.23 -10.55
CA TYR A 201 -9.77 7.88 -10.28
C TYR A 201 -10.08 7.43 -8.86
N TYR A 202 -10.04 8.35 -7.90
CA TYR A 202 -10.35 8.07 -6.51
C TYR A 202 -11.81 7.64 -6.34
N SER A 203 -12.74 8.29 -7.04
CA SER A 203 -14.17 7.94 -7.00
C SER A 203 -14.46 6.52 -7.49
N MET A 204 -13.59 5.94 -8.33
CA MET A 204 -13.75 4.56 -8.80
C MET A 204 -13.43 3.53 -7.72
N ILE A 205 -12.53 3.85 -6.78
CA ILE A 205 -12.00 2.88 -5.80
C ILE A 205 -12.49 3.12 -4.37
N LYS A 206 -13.07 4.28 -4.07
CA LYS A 206 -13.42 4.71 -2.71
C LYS A 206 -14.26 3.70 -1.93
N ASP A 207 -15.17 3.00 -2.60
CA ASP A 207 -16.07 2.03 -1.98
C ASP A 207 -15.37 0.72 -1.54
N LYS A 208 -14.14 0.50 -2.00
CA LYS A 208 -13.25 -0.59 -1.58
C LYS A 208 -12.37 -0.22 -0.37
N LEU A 209 -12.33 1.07 -0.02
CA LEU A 209 -11.50 1.59 1.05
C LEU A 209 -12.28 1.62 2.37
N VAL A 210 -12.00 0.66 3.22
CA VAL A 210 -12.72 0.45 4.50
C VAL A 210 -12.04 1.12 5.70
N ARG A 211 -10.79 1.59 5.53
CA ARG A 211 -10.00 2.28 6.55
C ARG A 211 -9.38 3.55 5.98
N PHE A 212 -9.34 4.58 6.81
CA PHE A 212 -8.80 5.87 6.39
C PHE A 212 -8.11 6.58 7.56
N HIS A 213 -6.84 6.95 7.36
CA HIS A 213 -6.04 7.70 8.34
C HIS A 213 -5.50 8.97 7.68
N LYS A 214 -5.78 10.13 8.27
CA LYS A 214 -5.25 11.42 7.80
C LYS A 214 -4.48 12.12 8.92
N TRP A 215 -3.24 12.50 8.60
CA TRP A 215 -2.28 13.12 9.51
C TRP A 215 -1.86 14.50 9.00
#